data_f4036b2aa6dfa100931bd19d509094ac
#
_entry.id   f4036b2aa6dfa100931bd19d509094ac
#
_cell.length_a   1.000
_cell.length_b   1.000
_cell.length_c   1.000
_cell.angle_alpha   90.00
_cell.angle_beta   90.00
_cell.angle_gamma   90.00
#
_symmetry.space_group_name_H-M   'P 1'
#
loop_
_entity.id
_entity.type
_entity.pdbx_description
1 polymer ?
#
loop_
_entity_poly.entity_id
_entity_poly.type
_entity_poly.pdbx_seq_one_letter_code
_entity_poly.pdbx_strand_id
1 'polypeptide(L)'
;MRDRTYVLSYDIGTTGVKTCLFEVEDEITLVAAEMEGYSLTVYPDGGAEQDPDEWWSAMCNTTKRLMNSTSVSTSEIAGISFCSQMQGLVLVDKDGMPVRMAMSYMDQRAKKQIKELMAYGPQIAGANIPKLLKSL
;
A
#
# COMPACT_ATOMS: atom_id res chain seq x y z
N MET A 1 29.12 -23.82 -6.81
CA MET A 1 28.43 -22.58 -7.24
C MET A 1 27.37 -22.33 -6.18
N ARG A 2 27.36 -21.16 -5.53
CA ARG A 2 26.22 -20.78 -4.69
C ARG A 2 25.04 -20.54 -5.64
N ASP A 3 23.88 -21.08 -5.32
CA ASP A 3 22.67 -20.83 -6.09
C ASP A 3 22.27 -19.36 -5.86
N ARG A 4 22.18 -18.59 -6.96
CA ARG A 4 21.70 -17.21 -6.91
C ARG A 4 20.27 -17.20 -6.43
N THR A 5 19.96 -16.29 -5.53
CA THR A 5 18.64 -16.16 -4.92
C THR A 5 18.08 -14.81 -5.28
N TYR A 6 16.85 -14.77 -5.79
CA TYR A 6 16.20 -13.51 -6.15
C TYR A 6 14.96 -13.26 -5.30
N VAL A 7 14.70 -11.98 -5.04
CA VAL A 7 13.52 -11.51 -4.29
C VAL A 7 12.83 -10.41 -5.09
N LEU A 8 11.51 -10.55 -5.25
CA LEU A 8 10.65 -9.47 -5.74
C LEU A 8 10.20 -8.60 -4.57
N SER A 9 10.28 -7.28 -4.74
CA SER A 9 9.78 -6.31 -3.76
C SER A 9 8.82 -5.36 -4.44
N TYR A 10 7.68 -5.11 -3.77
CA TYR A 10 6.65 -4.18 -4.22
C TYR A 10 6.53 -3.03 -3.24
N ASP A 11 6.58 -1.80 -3.77
CA ASP A 11 6.21 -0.58 -3.06
C ASP A 11 4.91 -0.06 -3.67
N ILE A 12 3.80 -0.30 -2.96
CA ILE A 12 2.44 0.07 -3.40
C ILE A 12 2.13 1.44 -2.82
N GLY A 13 2.57 2.49 -3.52
CA GLY A 13 2.44 3.88 -3.08
C GLY A 13 1.08 4.49 -3.38
N THR A 14 0.95 5.80 -3.15
CA THR A 14 -0.30 6.54 -3.41
C THR A 14 -0.55 6.77 -4.91
N THR A 15 0.50 6.91 -5.71
CA THR A 15 0.41 7.28 -7.13
C THR A 15 0.77 6.16 -8.09
N GLY A 16 1.23 5.03 -7.59
CA GLY A 16 1.65 3.90 -8.40
C GLY A 16 2.40 2.86 -7.60
N VAL A 17 2.64 1.72 -8.24
CA VAL A 17 3.46 0.64 -7.69
C VAL A 17 4.84 0.66 -8.34
N LYS A 18 5.86 0.49 -7.52
CA LYS A 18 7.22 0.16 -7.96
C LYS A 18 7.50 -1.31 -7.63
N THR A 19 7.91 -2.06 -8.65
CA THR A 19 8.33 -3.46 -8.52
C THR A 19 9.82 -3.55 -8.76
N CYS A 20 10.56 -4.14 -7.84
CA CYS A 20 12.00 -4.31 -7.91
C CYS A 20 12.36 -5.80 -7.83
N LEU A 21 13.38 -6.19 -8.59
CA LEU A 21 14.02 -7.49 -8.50
C LEU A 21 15.41 -7.29 -7.87
N PHE A 22 15.64 -7.98 -6.78
CA PHE A 22 16.94 -7.98 -6.10
C PHE A 22 17.59 -9.36 -6.18
N GLU A 23 18.88 -9.37 -6.45
CA GLU A 23 19.74 -10.52 -6.21
C GLU A 23 20.25 -10.45 -4.76
N VAL A 24 20.13 -11.57 -4.06
CA VAL A 24 20.49 -11.68 -2.65
C VAL A 24 21.58 -12.75 -2.52
N GLU A 25 22.79 -12.30 -2.27
CA GLU A 25 23.95 -13.13 -1.92
C GLU A 25 24.57 -12.59 -0.62
N ASP A 26 25.86 -12.29 -0.60
CA ASP A 26 26.51 -11.62 0.53
C ASP A 26 26.09 -10.14 0.64
N GLU A 27 25.67 -9.55 -0.48
CA GLU A 27 25.08 -8.20 -0.60
C GLU A 27 23.74 -8.27 -1.34
N ILE A 28 22.91 -7.24 -1.16
CA ILE A 28 21.64 -7.09 -1.88
C ILE A 28 21.88 -6.14 -3.05
N THR A 29 21.69 -6.65 -4.28
CA THR A 29 21.88 -5.88 -5.50
C THR A 29 20.57 -5.71 -6.27
N LEU A 30 20.24 -4.47 -6.66
CA LEU A 30 19.11 -4.21 -7.54
C LEU A 30 19.42 -4.67 -8.96
N VAL A 31 18.66 -5.62 -9.46
CA VAL A 31 18.80 -6.18 -10.83
C VAL A 31 17.96 -5.39 -11.83
N ALA A 32 16.68 -5.13 -11.50
CA ALA A 32 15.77 -4.42 -12.36
C ALA A 32 14.66 -3.75 -11.53
N ALA A 33 14.05 -2.70 -12.09
CA ALA A 33 12.89 -2.06 -11.49
C ALA A 33 11.91 -1.60 -12.59
N GLU A 34 10.63 -1.72 -12.30
CA GLU A 34 9.51 -1.26 -13.11
C GLU A 34 8.54 -0.45 -12.27
N MET A 35 7.83 0.47 -12.91
CA MET A 35 6.83 1.30 -12.24
C MET A 35 5.58 1.44 -13.11
N GLU A 36 4.41 1.46 -12.46
CA GLU A 36 3.12 1.75 -13.09
C GLU A 36 2.27 2.61 -12.17
N GLY A 37 1.70 3.68 -12.73
CA GLY A 37 0.77 4.55 -12.03
C GLY A 37 -0.65 4.02 -12.04
N TYR A 38 -1.45 4.47 -11.09
CA TYR A 38 -2.89 4.25 -11.03
C TYR A 38 -3.62 5.51 -10.54
N SER A 39 -4.93 5.53 -10.72
CA SER A 39 -5.76 6.70 -10.49
C SER A 39 -5.96 6.99 -9.00
N LEU A 40 -6.01 8.26 -8.64
CA LEU A 40 -6.55 8.77 -7.38
C LEU A 40 -7.66 9.77 -7.71
N THR A 41 -8.89 9.45 -7.36
CA THR A 41 -10.04 10.34 -7.55
C THR A 41 -10.25 11.17 -6.29
N VAL A 42 -10.19 12.49 -6.44
CA VAL A 42 -10.46 13.44 -5.36
C VAL A 42 -11.79 14.13 -5.62
N TYR A 43 -12.67 14.10 -4.62
CA TYR A 43 -14.02 14.66 -4.71
C TYR A 43 -14.13 16.03 -4.02
N PRO A 44 -15.06 16.89 -4.47
CA PRO A 44 -15.26 18.23 -3.88
C PRO A 44 -15.66 18.20 -2.38
N ASP A 45 -16.25 17.11 -1.91
CA ASP A 45 -16.64 16.90 -0.51
C ASP A 45 -15.46 16.49 0.40
N GLY A 46 -14.26 16.40 -0.18
CA GLY A 46 -13.05 15.96 0.50
C GLY A 46 -12.81 14.46 0.45
N GLY A 47 -13.59 13.72 -0.32
CA GLY A 47 -13.37 12.30 -0.60
C GLY A 47 -12.10 12.11 -1.42
N ALA A 48 -11.37 11.00 -1.16
CA ALA A 48 -10.21 10.58 -1.93
C ALA A 48 -10.23 9.05 -2.04
N GLU A 49 -10.40 8.54 -3.25
CA GLU A 49 -10.64 7.12 -3.49
C GLU A 49 -9.76 6.57 -4.61
N GLN A 50 -9.46 5.27 -4.53
CA GLN A 50 -8.71 4.52 -5.52
C GLN A 50 -9.40 3.18 -5.81
N ASP A 51 -9.20 2.66 -7.01
CA ASP A 51 -9.66 1.33 -7.37
C ASP A 51 -8.64 0.26 -6.93
N PRO A 52 -8.99 -0.66 -6.02
CA PRO A 52 -8.09 -1.75 -5.63
C PRO A 52 -7.69 -2.68 -6.79
N ASP A 53 -8.54 -2.82 -7.81
CA ASP A 53 -8.25 -3.65 -8.97
C ASP A 53 -7.16 -3.02 -9.86
N GLU A 54 -7.06 -1.68 -9.89
CA GLU A 54 -5.93 -1.00 -10.54
C GLU A 54 -4.60 -1.32 -9.83
N TRP A 55 -4.56 -1.39 -8.50
CA TRP A 55 -3.35 -1.77 -7.76
C TRP A 55 -2.87 -3.16 -8.14
N TRP A 56 -3.79 -4.13 -8.16
CA TRP A 56 -3.49 -5.50 -8.56
C TRP A 56 -3.02 -5.59 -10.01
N SER A 57 -3.71 -4.92 -10.91
CA SER A 57 -3.36 -4.87 -12.33
C SER A 57 -1.97 -4.29 -12.55
N ALA A 58 -1.65 -3.18 -11.87
CA ALA A 58 -0.34 -2.54 -11.96
C ALA A 58 0.79 -3.44 -11.41
N MET A 59 0.55 -4.15 -10.29
CA MET A 59 1.49 -5.15 -9.78
C MET A 59 1.75 -6.27 -10.80
N CYS A 60 0.69 -6.81 -11.38
CA CYS A 60 0.81 -7.87 -12.40
C CYS A 60 1.56 -7.38 -13.65
N ASN A 61 1.26 -6.17 -14.11
CA ASN A 61 1.87 -5.59 -15.31
C ASN A 61 3.36 -5.30 -15.09
N THR A 62 3.70 -4.65 -13.97
CA THR A 62 5.11 -4.36 -13.63
C THR A 62 5.92 -5.64 -13.47
N THR A 63 5.35 -6.67 -12.81
CA THR A 63 6.00 -7.97 -12.68
C THR A 63 6.28 -8.60 -14.04
N LYS A 64 5.29 -8.63 -14.93
CA LYS A 64 5.45 -9.19 -16.28
C LYS A 64 6.52 -8.46 -17.08
N ARG A 65 6.52 -7.11 -17.07
CA ARG A 65 7.55 -6.33 -17.76
C ARG A 65 8.92 -6.58 -17.19
N LEU A 66 9.05 -6.58 -15.88
CA LEU A 66 10.31 -6.81 -15.18
C LEU A 66 10.88 -8.19 -15.50
N MET A 67 10.08 -9.24 -15.39
CA MET A 67 10.53 -10.60 -15.70
C MET A 67 10.90 -10.77 -17.18
N ASN A 68 10.19 -10.11 -18.10
CA ASN A 68 10.52 -10.13 -19.53
C ASN A 68 11.80 -9.34 -19.87
N SER A 69 12.18 -8.36 -19.05
CA SER A 69 13.40 -7.55 -19.26
C SER A 69 14.65 -8.18 -18.68
N THR A 70 14.53 -9.28 -17.93
CA THR A 70 15.64 -9.99 -17.29
C THR A 70 15.77 -11.41 -17.84
N SER A 71 16.91 -12.04 -17.60
CA SER A 71 17.14 -13.46 -17.89
C SER A 71 16.84 -14.37 -16.68
N VAL A 72 16.30 -13.81 -15.60
CA VAL A 72 15.99 -14.53 -14.37
C VAL A 72 14.73 -15.36 -14.55
N SER A 73 14.80 -16.64 -14.21
CA SER A 73 13.63 -17.53 -14.22
C SER A 73 12.75 -17.29 -12.99
N THR A 74 11.43 -17.47 -13.15
CA THR A 74 10.49 -17.43 -12.02
C THR A 74 10.79 -18.47 -10.95
N SER A 75 11.45 -19.59 -11.31
CA SER A 75 11.90 -20.64 -10.39
C SER A 75 13.07 -20.22 -9.49
N GLU A 76 13.77 -19.13 -9.84
CA GLU A 76 14.87 -18.56 -9.05
C GLU A 76 14.36 -17.51 -8.04
N ILE A 77 13.08 -17.15 -8.09
CA ILE A 77 12.46 -16.23 -7.13
C ILE A 77 12.15 -16.98 -5.84
N ALA A 78 12.92 -16.69 -4.80
CA ALA A 78 12.82 -17.36 -3.50
C ALA A 78 11.78 -16.68 -2.58
N GLY A 79 11.39 -15.44 -2.86
CA GLY A 79 10.46 -14.73 -2.00
C GLY A 79 9.91 -13.44 -2.57
N ILE A 80 8.88 -12.94 -1.91
CA ILE A 80 8.22 -11.67 -2.23
C ILE A 80 8.13 -10.83 -0.96
N SER A 81 8.43 -9.54 -1.08
CA SER A 81 8.30 -8.56 0.01
C SER A 81 7.42 -7.40 -0.42
N PHE A 82 6.71 -6.81 0.55
CA PHE A 82 5.78 -5.72 0.32
C PHE A 82 6.05 -4.54 1.24
N CYS A 83 5.94 -3.34 0.67
CA CYS A 83 5.71 -2.09 1.35
C CYS A 83 4.47 -1.44 0.72
N SER A 84 3.66 -0.72 1.48
CA SER A 84 2.46 -0.09 0.94
C SER A 84 2.12 1.21 1.65
N GLN A 85 1.33 2.06 0.98
CA GLN A 85 0.69 3.20 1.63
C GLN A 85 -0.12 2.74 2.84
N MET A 86 -0.12 3.54 3.90
CA MET A 86 -0.79 3.22 5.16
C MET A 86 -2.13 3.96 5.30
N GLN A 87 -2.95 3.51 6.27
CA GLN A 87 -4.17 4.19 6.69
C GLN A 87 -5.26 4.29 5.62
N GLY A 88 -5.15 3.51 4.54
CA GLY A 88 -6.24 3.31 3.59
C GLY A 88 -7.27 2.31 4.13
N LEU A 89 -8.53 2.44 3.69
CA LEU A 89 -9.60 1.51 4.03
C LEU A 89 -10.10 0.82 2.77
N VAL A 90 -9.96 -0.50 2.72
CA VAL A 90 -10.53 -1.37 1.68
C VAL A 90 -11.60 -2.24 2.32
N LEU A 91 -12.83 -2.12 1.85
CA LEU A 91 -13.93 -3.00 2.28
C LEU A 91 -14.05 -4.13 1.26
N VAL A 92 -14.07 -5.35 1.76
CA VAL A 92 -14.20 -6.56 0.93
C VAL A 92 -15.39 -7.40 1.38
N ASP A 93 -15.94 -8.16 0.44
CA ASP A 93 -16.96 -9.16 0.74
C ASP A 93 -16.35 -10.46 1.32
N LYS A 94 -17.21 -11.48 1.50
CA LYS A 94 -16.79 -12.80 2.02
C LYS A 94 -15.80 -13.55 1.11
N ASP A 95 -15.73 -13.19 -0.16
CA ASP A 95 -14.86 -13.80 -1.17
C ASP A 95 -13.57 -12.97 -1.37
N GLY A 96 -13.40 -11.87 -0.61
CA GLY A 96 -12.25 -10.98 -0.66
C GLY A 96 -12.31 -9.94 -1.78
N MET A 97 -13.47 -9.79 -2.45
CA MET A 97 -13.64 -8.83 -3.54
C MET A 97 -13.98 -7.45 -2.99
N PRO A 98 -13.39 -6.37 -3.54
CA PRO A 98 -13.73 -5.01 -3.13
C PRO A 98 -15.23 -4.73 -3.37
N VAL A 99 -15.93 -4.26 -2.33
CA VAL A 99 -17.36 -3.89 -2.45
C VAL A 99 -17.57 -2.43 -2.85
N ARG A 100 -16.49 -1.65 -2.86
CA ARG A 100 -16.44 -0.26 -3.30
C ARG A 100 -14.99 0.18 -3.51
N MET A 101 -14.81 1.39 -4.07
CA MET A 101 -13.51 2.06 -4.13
C MET A 101 -12.87 2.16 -2.75
N ALA A 102 -11.57 1.95 -2.67
CA ALA A 102 -10.79 2.10 -1.46
C ALA A 102 -10.71 3.58 -1.06
N MET A 103 -10.92 3.87 0.23
CA MET A 103 -10.71 5.22 0.77
C MET A 103 -9.22 5.40 1.08
N SER A 104 -8.61 6.40 0.45
CA SER A 104 -7.23 6.80 0.73
C SER A 104 -7.10 7.43 2.13
N TYR A 105 -5.88 7.42 2.68
CA TYR A 105 -5.57 8.19 3.90
C TYR A 105 -5.82 9.71 3.73
N MET A 106 -5.91 10.19 2.49
CA MET A 106 -6.22 11.59 2.17
C MET A 106 -7.70 11.91 2.29
N ASP A 107 -8.59 10.90 2.43
CA ASP A 107 -10.03 11.10 2.55
C ASP A 107 -10.39 11.85 3.83
N GLN A 108 -11.12 12.94 3.68
CA GLN A 108 -11.46 13.85 4.77
C GLN A 108 -12.95 13.81 5.18
N ARG A 109 -13.75 12.93 4.57
CA ARG A 109 -15.20 12.88 4.82
C ARG A 109 -15.55 12.51 6.26
N ALA A 110 -14.68 11.79 6.98
CA ALA A 110 -14.88 11.41 8.37
C ALA A 110 -14.50 12.49 9.41
N LYS A 111 -14.05 13.68 9.00
CA LYS A 111 -13.61 14.74 9.93
C LYS A 111 -14.62 15.07 11.03
N LYS A 112 -15.91 15.09 10.70
CA LYS A 112 -16.98 15.39 11.67
C LYS A 112 -17.08 14.28 12.71
N GLN A 113 -17.13 13.02 12.27
CA GLN A 113 -17.23 11.84 13.12
C GLN A 113 -16.01 11.70 14.03
N ILE A 114 -14.81 11.93 13.49
CA ILE A 114 -13.56 11.92 14.28
C ILE A 114 -13.64 13.00 15.37
N LYS A 115 -14.07 14.21 15.03
CA LYS A 115 -14.18 15.31 16.00
C LYS A 115 -15.21 14.99 17.11
N GLU A 116 -16.35 14.40 16.76
CA GLU A 116 -17.38 13.97 17.70
C GLU A 116 -16.84 12.81 18.57
N LEU A 117 -16.24 11.78 17.97
CA LEU A 117 -15.68 10.65 18.70
C LEU A 117 -14.59 11.10 19.70
N MET A 118 -13.72 12.01 19.30
CA MET A 118 -12.69 12.56 20.20
C MET A 118 -13.26 13.45 21.29
N ALA A 119 -14.43 14.05 21.07
CA ALA A 119 -15.11 14.82 22.12
C ALA A 119 -15.76 13.91 23.20
N TYR A 120 -16.19 12.69 22.81
CA TYR A 120 -16.84 11.70 23.67
C TYR A 120 -15.93 10.48 24.00
N GLY A 121 -14.68 10.51 23.55
CA GLY A 121 -13.75 9.39 23.64
C GLY A 121 -13.51 8.88 25.07
N PRO A 122 -13.01 7.63 25.23
CA PRO A 122 -12.82 7.03 26.52
C PRO A 122 -11.91 7.89 27.40
N GLN A 123 -12.36 8.10 28.64
CA GLN A 123 -11.58 8.80 29.66
C GLN A 123 -10.50 7.84 30.17
N ILE A 124 -9.23 8.19 30.03
CA ILE A 124 -8.14 7.50 30.72
C ILE A 124 -7.88 8.29 32.00
N ALA A 125 -8.07 7.66 33.15
CA ALA A 125 -7.91 8.25 34.49
C ALA A 125 -8.72 9.55 34.72
N GLY A 126 -9.95 9.63 34.15
CA GLY A 126 -10.82 10.80 34.32
C GLY A 126 -10.49 12.01 33.44
N ALA A 127 -9.48 11.93 32.59
CA ALA A 127 -9.14 12.99 31.64
C ALA A 127 -9.46 12.56 30.18
N ASN A 128 -10.09 13.46 29.42
CA ASN A 128 -10.29 13.24 27.98
C ASN A 128 -8.95 13.26 27.26
N ILE A 129 -8.70 12.24 26.39
CA ILE A 129 -7.48 12.11 25.59
C ILE A 129 -7.10 13.42 24.87
N PRO A 130 -8.02 14.20 24.27
CA PRO A 130 -7.70 15.51 23.69
C PRO A 130 -7.15 16.55 24.68
N LYS A 131 -7.53 16.48 25.95
CA LYS A 131 -6.97 17.36 26.97
C LYS A 131 -5.55 16.96 27.36
N LEU A 132 -5.27 15.66 27.43
CA LEU A 132 -3.94 15.12 27.69
C LEU A 132 -2.95 15.47 26.57
N LEU A 133 -3.37 15.39 25.30
CA LEU A 133 -2.52 15.74 24.15
C LEU A 133 -2.26 17.25 23.99
N LYS A 134 -3.09 18.12 24.60
CA LYS A 134 -2.88 19.58 24.60
C LYS A 134 -1.99 20.06 25.75
N SER A 135 -1.70 19.20 26.71
CA SER A 135 -0.86 19.50 27.88
C SER A 135 0.58 18.95 27.75
N LEU A 136 0.89 18.28 26.63
CA LEU A 136 2.24 17.89 26.20
C LEU A 136 2.79 18.87 25.16
#